data_b468d3416ee0c7f82cb9ee552ab3ee8c
#
_entry.id   b468d3416ee0c7f82cb9ee552ab3ee8c
#
_cell.length_a   1.000
_cell.length_b   1.000
_cell.length_c   1.000
_cell.angle_alpha   90.00
_cell.angle_beta   90.00
_cell.angle_gamma   90.00
#
_symmetry.space_group_name_H-M   'P 1'
#
loop_
_entity.id
_entity.type
_entity.pdbx_description
1 polymer ?
#
loop_
_entity_poly.entity_id
_entity_poly.type
_entity_poly.pdbx_seq_one_letter_code
_entity_poly.pdbx_strand_id
1 'polypeptide(L)'
;NAGQTALAQQLATADVLLSSFRPSAMRKLGLGWRALHQRFPKLIHIDVVGAPGPLADIPGHDLTYMAEQGLVNGLNLPPSLFADMGGALMATQATLSALLVREHTGQAKRQEVALSTAAQWLGLPQAWGLTTPDGAVGGAHAGYRVYACADGRVAVAALEPHFAAALATVAELKIHHTSDWFVEATRKQLARYFKRLSRAQLATIAAANDLPIHTMP
;
A
#
# COMPACT_ATOMS: atom_id res chain seq x y z
N ASN A 1 -31.06 28.01 1.88
CA ASN A 1 -30.30 27.80 3.13
C ASN A 1 -28.91 28.45 2.94
N ALA A 2 -28.49 29.31 3.90
CA ALA A 2 -27.25 30.09 3.82
C ALA A 2 -26.01 29.22 3.50
N GLY A 3 -25.91 28.03 4.09
CA GLY A 3 -24.78 27.10 3.82
C GLY A 3 -24.73 26.58 2.37
N GLN A 4 -25.90 26.31 1.77
CA GLN A 4 -25.95 25.89 0.36
C GLN A 4 -25.58 27.04 -0.60
N THR A 5 -25.94 28.29 -0.25
CA THR A 5 -25.54 29.46 -1.01
C THR A 5 -24.03 29.68 -0.95
N ALA A 6 -23.44 29.61 0.25
CA ALA A 6 -22.00 29.75 0.44
C ALA A 6 -21.22 28.64 -0.31
N LEU A 7 -21.67 27.39 -0.22
CA LEU A 7 -21.06 26.28 -0.95
C LEU A 7 -21.15 26.51 -2.47
N ALA A 8 -22.30 26.95 -2.97
CA ALA A 8 -22.46 27.21 -4.39
C ALA A 8 -21.54 28.33 -4.91
N GLN A 9 -21.26 29.35 -4.10
CA GLN A 9 -20.29 30.40 -4.44
C GLN A 9 -18.87 29.84 -4.56
N GLN A 10 -18.48 28.96 -3.65
CA GLN A 10 -17.18 28.30 -3.71
C GLN A 10 -17.06 27.36 -4.92
N LEU A 11 -18.07 26.54 -5.18
CA LEU A 11 -18.09 25.63 -6.33
C LEU A 11 -18.05 26.34 -7.68
N ALA A 12 -18.55 27.55 -7.76
CA ALA A 12 -18.53 28.36 -9.00
C ALA A 12 -17.11 28.75 -9.43
N THR A 13 -16.15 28.80 -8.52
CA THR A 13 -14.75 29.17 -8.75
C THR A 13 -13.77 28.02 -8.55
N ALA A 14 -14.24 26.88 -8.07
CA ALA A 14 -13.39 25.69 -7.83
C ALA A 14 -13.14 24.94 -9.15
N ASP A 15 -11.96 24.38 -9.28
CA ASP A 15 -11.60 23.46 -10.36
C ASP A 15 -12.04 22.03 -10.05
N VAL A 16 -11.95 21.63 -8.80
CA VAL A 16 -12.19 20.26 -8.34
C VAL A 16 -13.03 20.26 -7.07
N LEU A 17 -14.05 19.43 -7.03
CA LEU A 17 -14.73 19.01 -5.81
C LEU A 17 -14.22 17.61 -5.44
N LEU A 18 -13.55 17.49 -4.31
CA LEU A 18 -13.24 16.22 -3.68
C LEU A 18 -14.27 15.94 -2.58
N SER A 19 -14.93 14.80 -2.63
CA SER A 19 -15.91 14.41 -1.62
C SER A 19 -15.71 12.97 -1.16
N SER A 20 -15.95 12.72 0.14
CA SER A 20 -15.94 11.37 0.74
C SER A 20 -17.29 10.99 1.36
N PHE A 21 -18.35 11.67 0.96
CA PHE A 21 -19.71 11.33 1.36
C PHE A 21 -20.27 10.18 0.53
N ARG A 22 -21.14 9.38 1.13
CA ARG A 22 -21.89 8.35 0.38
C ARG A 22 -22.66 8.99 -0.78
N PRO A 23 -22.70 8.36 -1.96
CA PRO A 23 -23.43 8.89 -3.11
C PRO A 23 -24.91 9.19 -2.82
N SER A 24 -25.57 8.37 -1.98
CA SER A 24 -26.96 8.64 -1.56
C SER A 24 -27.08 9.92 -0.74
N ALA A 25 -26.13 10.23 0.13
CA ALA A 25 -26.10 11.47 0.91
C ALA A 25 -25.87 12.69 0.00
N MET A 26 -24.93 12.59 -0.94
CA MET A 26 -24.69 13.64 -1.95
C MET A 26 -25.94 13.93 -2.77
N ARG A 27 -26.66 12.89 -3.21
CA ARG A 27 -27.95 13.08 -3.92
C ARG A 27 -29.00 13.77 -3.08
N LYS A 28 -29.16 13.40 -1.80
CA LYS A 28 -30.11 14.05 -0.87
C LYS A 28 -29.79 15.53 -0.64
N LEU A 29 -28.52 15.91 -0.69
CA LEU A 29 -28.07 17.30 -0.57
C LEU A 29 -28.20 18.10 -1.89
N GLY A 30 -28.64 17.49 -2.98
CA GLY A 30 -28.66 18.11 -4.31
C GLY A 30 -27.29 18.26 -4.96
N LEU A 31 -26.28 17.52 -4.46
CA LEU A 31 -24.89 17.54 -4.92
C LEU A 31 -24.51 16.30 -5.72
N GLY A 32 -25.49 15.56 -6.23
CA GLY A 32 -25.22 14.44 -7.15
C GLY A 32 -24.61 14.95 -8.47
N TRP A 33 -23.80 14.12 -9.12
CA TRP A 33 -23.03 14.49 -10.31
C TRP A 33 -23.84 15.24 -11.38
N ARG A 34 -25.03 14.75 -11.73
CA ARG A 34 -25.87 15.40 -12.75
C ARG A 34 -26.23 16.83 -12.38
N ALA A 35 -26.62 17.08 -11.14
CA ALA A 35 -26.98 18.40 -10.64
C ALA A 35 -25.74 19.32 -10.57
N LEU A 36 -24.61 18.80 -10.11
CA LEU A 36 -23.34 19.55 -10.07
C LEU A 36 -22.88 19.92 -11.48
N HIS A 37 -22.85 18.97 -12.41
CA HIS A 37 -22.38 19.21 -13.77
C HIS A 37 -23.27 20.15 -14.56
N GLN A 38 -24.58 20.07 -14.35
CA GLN A 38 -25.54 21.03 -14.94
C GLN A 38 -25.29 22.46 -14.48
N ARG A 39 -24.97 22.64 -13.19
CA ARG A 39 -24.78 23.94 -12.56
C ARG A 39 -23.37 24.49 -12.71
N PHE A 40 -22.37 23.58 -12.72
CA PHE A 40 -20.94 23.89 -12.77
C PHE A 40 -20.26 23.00 -13.81
N PRO A 41 -20.42 23.25 -15.11
CA PRO A 41 -20.00 22.32 -16.17
C PRO A 41 -18.48 22.13 -16.28
N LYS A 42 -17.68 23.03 -15.68
CA LYS A 42 -16.21 22.92 -15.63
C LYS A 42 -15.68 22.27 -14.36
N LEU A 43 -16.54 22.02 -13.37
CA LEU A 43 -16.15 21.43 -12.10
C LEU A 43 -15.89 19.94 -12.25
N ILE A 44 -14.66 19.50 -11.96
CA ILE A 44 -14.32 18.10 -11.84
C ILE A 44 -14.84 17.58 -10.49
N HIS A 45 -15.39 16.38 -10.46
CA HIS A 45 -15.85 15.76 -9.23
C HIS A 45 -15.09 14.45 -8.99
N ILE A 46 -14.34 14.39 -7.90
CA ILE A 46 -13.66 13.18 -7.42
C ILE A 46 -14.43 12.66 -6.21
N ASP A 47 -15.08 11.52 -6.36
CA ASP A 47 -15.79 10.83 -5.29
C ASP A 47 -14.90 9.75 -4.67
N VAL A 48 -14.49 9.94 -3.43
CA VAL A 48 -13.84 8.88 -2.65
C VAL A 48 -14.94 8.08 -1.94
N VAL A 49 -15.04 6.81 -2.28
CA VAL A 49 -16.09 5.91 -1.77
C VAL A 49 -15.48 4.65 -1.15
N GLY A 50 -16.24 3.93 -0.32
CA GLY A 50 -15.75 2.71 0.29
C GLY A 50 -15.54 1.59 -0.72
N ALA A 51 -16.57 1.30 -1.52
CA ALA A 51 -16.54 0.27 -2.58
C ALA A 51 -17.13 0.83 -3.88
N PRO A 52 -16.81 0.26 -5.06
CA PRO A 52 -17.19 0.84 -6.33
C PRO A 52 -18.67 0.62 -6.68
N GLY A 53 -19.21 1.54 -7.46
CA GLY A 53 -20.52 1.43 -8.11
C GLY A 53 -21.69 1.28 -7.13
N PRO A 54 -22.55 0.24 -7.29
CA PRO A 54 -23.71 0.04 -6.41
C PRO A 54 -23.36 -0.20 -4.94
N LEU A 55 -22.14 -0.63 -4.65
CA LEU A 55 -21.65 -0.91 -3.30
C LEU A 55 -21.14 0.34 -2.57
N ALA A 56 -21.06 1.50 -3.24
CA ALA A 56 -20.53 2.74 -2.68
C ALA A 56 -21.30 3.29 -1.46
N ASP A 57 -22.54 2.88 -1.29
CA ASP A 57 -23.37 3.24 -0.13
C ASP A 57 -23.24 2.25 1.05
N ILE A 58 -22.53 1.12 0.88
CA ILE A 58 -22.31 0.13 1.95
C ILE A 58 -21.30 0.67 2.96
N PRO A 59 -21.56 0.52 4.28
CA PRO A 59 -20.60 0.92 5.31
C PRO A 59 -19.31 0.10 5.23
N GLY A 60 -18.18 0.77 5.34
CA GLY A 60 -16.87 0.14 5.42
C GLY A 60 -15.82 1.15 5.85
N HIS A 61 -14.69 0.66 6.30
CA HIS A 61 -13.51 1.44 6.68
C HIS A 61 -12.26 0.69 6.28
N ASP A 62 -11.11 1.33 6.34
CA ASP A 62 -9.80 0.78 5.99
C ASP A 62 -9.62 -0.68 6.40
N LEU A 63 -9.85 -0.98 7.69
CA LEU A 63 -9.67 -2.32 8.24
C LEU A 63 -10.54 -3.38 7.53
N THR A 64 -11.78 -3.04 7.19
CA THR A 64 -12.68 -4.01 6.53
C THR A 64 -12.24 -4.28 5.10
N TYR A 65 -11.78 -3.26 4.37
CA TYR A 65 -11.24 -3.41 3.02
C TYR A 65 -9.93 -4.21 3.01
N MET A 66 -9.06 -3.96 4.00
CA MET A 66 -7.83 -4.73 4.18
C MET A 66 -8.12 -6.20 4.51
N ALA A 67 -9.12 -6.47 5.36
CA ALA A 67 -9.53 -7.83 5.72
C ALA A 67 -10.11 -8.60 4.50
N GLU A 68 -10.92 -7.96 3.67
CA GLU A 68 -11.46 -8.52 2.43
C GLU A 68 -10.35 -8.98 1.46
N GLN A 69 -9.19 -8.33 1.49
CA GLN A 69 -8.04 -8.66 0.65
C GLN A 69 -7.02 -9.61 1.34
N GLY A 70 -7.34 -10.12 2.54
CA GLY A 70 -6.43 -10.99 3.29
C GLY A 70 -5.17 -10.28 3.83
N LEU A 71 -5.20 -8.96 3.94
CA LEU A 71 -4.06 -8.14 4.39
C LEU A 71 -4.07 -7.87 5.91
N VAL A 72 -4.95 -8.54 6.65
CA VAL A 72 -4.99 -8.53 8.12
C VAL A 72 -4.41 -9.85 8.64
N ASN A 73 -3.36 -9.79 9.43
CA ASN A 73 -2.67 -10.98 9.92
C ASN A 73 -3.11 -11.34 11.35
N GLY A 74 -3.74 -12.50 11.50
CA GLY A 74 -4.24 -13.01 12.78
C GLY A 74 -5.19 -12.04 13.46
N LEU A 75 -4.91 -11.70 14.73
CA LEU A 75 -5.68 -10.75 15.53
C LEU A 75 -5.01 -9.37 15.67
N ASN A 76 -3.95 -9.11 14.89
CA ASN A 76 -3.24 -7.85 14.94
C ASN A 76 -3.82 -6.85 13.94
N LEU A 77 -3.93 -5.60 14.35
CA LEU A 77 -4.25 -4.51 13.44
C LEU A 77 -3.07 -4.26 12.48
N PRO A 78 -3.34 -3.92 11.20
CA PRO A 78 -2.32 -3.39 10.31
C PRO A 78 -1.63 -2.17 10.94
N PRO A 79 -0.33 -1.97 10.74
CA PRO A 79 0.40 -0.87 11.38
C PRO A 79 0.11 0.50 10.78
N SER A 80 -0.76 0.58 9.75
CA SER A 80 -1.17 1.81 9.09
C SER A 80 -2.54 1.64 8.41
N LEU A 81 -3.13 2.75 7.97
CA LEU A 81 -4.38 2.79 7.19
C LEU A 81 -4.05 2.66 5.70
N PHE A 82 -3.69 1.47 5.27
CA PHE A 82 -3.15 1.26 3.93
C PHE A 82 -4.18 1.48 2.80
N ALA A 83 -5.44 1.08 3.00
CA ALA A 83 -6.50 1.31 2.03
C ALA A 83 -6.82 2.81 1.88
N ASP A 84 -6.89 3.55 2.99
CA ASP A 84 -7.13 4.99 2.99
C ASP A 84 -5.97 5.76 2.35
N MET A 85 -4.73 5.41 2.68
CA MET A 85 -3.54 6.02 2.09
C MET A 85 -3.42 5.70 0.60
N GLY A 86 -3.66 4.46 0.20
CA GLY A 86 -3.70 4.05 -1.20
C GLY A 86 -4.80 4.78 -1.96
N GLY A 87 -5.99 4.90 -1.36
CA GLY A 87 -7.10 5.68 -1.90
C GLY A 87 -6.78 7.17 -2.06
N ALA A 88 -6.06 7.77 -1.11
CA ALA A 88 -5.60 9.16 -1.22
C ALA A 88 -4.66 9.38 -2.41
N LEU A 89 -3.70 8.46 -2.63
CA LEU A 89 -2.82 8.50 -3.81
C LEU A 89 -3.61 8.31 -5.11
N MET A 90 -4.55 7.37 -5.15
CA MET A 90 -5.42 7.16 -6.31
C MET A 90 -6.31 8.38 -6.58
N ALA A 91 -6.84 9.05 -5.54
CA ALA A 91 -7.61 10.28 -5.69
C ALA A 91 -6.76 11.44 -6.23
N THR A 92 -5.51 11.54 -5.80
CA THR A 92 -4.54 12.50 -6.35
C THR A 92 -4.29 12.24 -7.83
N GLN A 93 -4.02 10.99 -8.21
CA GLN A 93 -3.83 10.59 -9.62
C GLN A 93 -5.08 10.86 -10.46
N ALA A 94 -6.27 10.51 -9.95
CA ALA A 94 -7.54 10.77 -10.61
C ALA A 94 -7.77 12.28 -10.83
N THR A 95 -7.43 13.10 -9.83
CA THR A 95 -7.54 14.56 -9.91
C THR A 95 -6.63 15.13 -11.00
N LEU A 96 -5.34 14.77 -11.00
CA LEU A 96 -4.39 15.24 -12.01
C LEU A 96 -4.78 14.78 -13.41
N SER A 97 -5.19 13.53 -13.56
CA SER A 97 -5.68 12.99 -14.84
C SER A 97 -6.92 13.73 -15.34
N ALA A 98 -7.89 14.03 -14.46
CA ALA A 98 -9.10 14.74 -14.82
C ALA A 98 -8.82 16.21 -15.21
N LEU A 99 -7.87 16.86 -14.54
CA LEU A 99 -7.40 18.21 -14.88
C LEU A 99 -6.77 18.24 -16.29
N LEU A 100 -5.87 17.30 -16.57
CA LEU A 100 -5.25 17.17 -17.90
C LEU A 100 -6.29 16.90 -19.00
N VAL A 101 -7.24 16.00 -18.75
CA VAL A 101 -8.32 15.72 -19.71
C VAL A 101 -9.18 16.96 -19.95
N ARG A 102 -9.53 17.69 -18.88
CA ARG A 102 -10.29 18.93 -19.02
C ARG A 102 -9.52 20.00 -19.81
N GLU A 103 -8.21 20.13 -19.58
CA GLU A 103 -7.37 21.08 -20.31
C GLU A 103 -7.38 20.79 -21.82
N HIS A 104 -7.29 19.51 -22.20
CA HIS A 104 -7.24 19.11 -23.62
C HIS A 104 -8.62 19.09 -24.30
N THR A 105 -9.69 18.78 -23.56
CA THR A 105 -11.02 18.53 -24.14
C THR A 105 -12.04 19.61 -23.80
N GLY A 106 -11.76 20.49 -22.84
CA GLY A 106 -12.71 21.45 -22.28
C GLY A 106 -13.79 20.81 -21.39
N GLN A 107 -13.77 19.47 -21.20
CA GLN A 107 -14.83 18.73 -20.49
C GLN A 107 -14.38 18.28 -19.11
N ALA A 108 -15.12 18.69 -18.08
CA ALA A 108 -14.98 18.15 -16.75
C ALA A 108 -15.65 16.76 -16.65
N LYS A 109 -15.06 15.89 -15.81
CA LYS A 109 -15.57 14.54 -15.57
C LYS A 109 -15.72 14.26 -14.09
N ARG A 110 -16.58 13.30 -13.77
CA ARG A 110 -16.61 12.64 -12.47
C ARG A 110 -15.70 11.43 -12.51
N GLN A 111 -14.92 11.25 -11.45
CA GLN A 111 -14.19 10.03 -11.22
C GLN A 111 -14.50 9.48 -9.83
N GLU A 112 -14.70 8.19 -9.75
CA GLU A 112 -14.94 7.48 -8.51
C GLU A 112 -13.65 6.74 -8.11
N VAL A 113 -13.22 6.93 -6.87
CA VAL A 113 -12.05 6.28 -6.27
C VAL A 113 -12.52 5.46 -5.09
N ALA A 114 -12.45 4.14 -5.20
CA ALA A 114 -12.90 3.23 -4.16
C ALA A 114 -11.74 2.75 -3.29
N LEU A 115 -11.89 2.88 -1.96
CA LEU A 115 -10.87 2.44 -0.99
C LEU A 115 -10.65 0.93 -1.03
N SER A 116 -11.72 0.14 -1.26
CA SER A 116 -11.61 -1.31 -1.46
C SER A 116 -10.79 -1.68 -2.70
N THR A 117 -10.86 -0.86 -3.78
CA THR A 117 -10.01 -1.04 -4.96
C THR A 117 -8.54 -0.73 -4.65
N ALA A 118 -8.28 0.28 -3.81
CA ALA A 118 -6.93 0.57 -3.33
C ALA A 118 -6.37 -0.60 -2.50
N ALA A 119 -7.16 -1.17 -1.58
CA ALA A 119 -6.79 -2.36 -0.83
C ALA A 119 -6.52 -3.56 -1.76
N GLN A 120 -7.37 -3.78 -2.76
CA GLN A 120 -7.19 -4.84 -3.76
C GLN A 120 -5.86 -4.67 -4.52
N TRP A 121 -5.54 -3.45 -4.94
CA TRP A 121 -4.27 -3.16 -5.63
C TRP A 121 -3.07 -3.47 -4.74
N LEU A 122 -3.12 -3.09 -3.46
CA LEU A 122 -2.08 -3.41 -2.47
C LEU A 122 -1.96 -4.92 -2.19
N GLY A 123 -3.05 -5.67 -2.35
CA GLY A 123 -3.10 -7.13 -2.20
C GLY A 123 -2.58 -7.92 -3.41
N LEU A 124 -2.29 -7.27 -4.56
CA LEU A 124 -1.85 -7.96 -5.77
C LEU A 124 -0.60 -8.85 -5.57
N PRO A 125 0.44 -8.44 -4.83
CA PRO A 125 1.60 -9.31 -4.60
C PRO A 125 1.24 -10.63 -3.91
N GLN A 126 0.28 -10.60 -2.98
CA GLN A 126 -0.24 -11.81 -2.33
C GLN A 126 -1.07 -12.66 -3.31
N ALA A 127 -1.95 -12.02 -4.09
CA ALA A 127 -2.76 -12.71 -5.09
C ALA A 127 -1.90 -13.39 -6.17
N TRP A 128 -0.74 -12.84 -6.48
CA TRP A 128 0.26 -13.43 -7.39
C TRP A 128 1.16 -14.49 -6.72
N GLY A 129 0.97 -14.77 -5.45
CA GLY A 129 1.77 -15.74 -4.69
C GLY A 129 3.15 -15.22 -4.25
N LEU A 130 3.50 -13.97 -4.52
CA LEU A 130 4.83 -13.43 -4.18
C LEU A 130 5.06 -13.31 -2.67
N THR A 131 4.04 -12.91 -1.93
CA THR A 131 4.09 -12.69 -0.47
C THR A 131 3.37 -13.77 0.33
N THR A 132 2.95 -14.87 -0.30
CA THR A 132 2.48 -16.07 0.41
C THR A 132 3.63 -16.75 1.15
N PRO A 133 3.38 -17.58 2.18
CA PRO A 133 4.44 -18.25 2.94
C PRO A 133 5.46 -19.01 2.08
N ASP A 134 5.03 -19.53 0.93
CA ASP A 134 5.87 -20.25 -0.04
C ASP A 134 6.52 -19.34 -1.09
N GLY A 135 6.13 -18.06 -1.13
CA GLY A 135 6.71 -17.04 -2.00
C GLY A 135 8.07 -16.56 -1.53
N ALA A 136 8.95 -16.22 -2.46
CA ALA A 136 10.30 -15.77 -2.14
C ALA A 136 10.31 -14.56 -1.17
N VAL A 137 9.48 -13.57 -1.46
CA VAL A 137 9.32 -12.37 -0.61
C VAL A 137 8.24 -12.55 0.49
N GLY A 138 7.63 -13.71 0.57
CA GLY A 138 6.73 -14.11 1.65
C GLY A 138 7.44 -14.83 2.82
N GLY A 139 8.75 -15.02 2.68
CA GLY A 139 9.59 -15.63 3.70
C GLY A 139 10.07 -17.06 3.40
N ALA A 140 9.81 -17.62 2.21
CA ALA A 140 10.39 -18.90 1.80
C ALA A 140 11.90 -18.77 1.57
N HIS A 141 12.36 -17.66 0.99
CA HIS A 141 13.77 -17.39 0.78
C HIS A 141 14.46 -16.97 2.09
N ALA A 142 15.51 -17.69 2.51
CA ALA A 142 16.22 -17.41 3.76
C ALA A 142 16.89 -16.03 3.80
N GLY A 143 17.30 -15.49 2.65
CA GLY A 143 17.86 -14.15 2.50
C GLY A 143 16.82 -13.03 2.46
N TYR A 144 15.50 -13.33 2.55
CA TYR A 144 14.44 -12.33 2.60
C TYR A 144 13.51 -12.59 3.79
N ARG A 145 13.93 -12.18 4.97
CA ARG A 145 13.20 -12.46 6.22
C ARG A 145 13.55 -11.48 7.32
N VAL A 146 12.73 -11.51 8.36
CA VAL A 146 13.06 -10.90 9.66
C VAL A 146 13.58 -11.99 10.59
N TYR A 147 14.75 -11.76 11.18
CA TYR A 147 15.38 -12.63 12.17
C TYR A 147 15.51 -11.93 13.52
N ALA A 148 15.53 -12.69 14.62
CA ALA A 148 15.92 -12.16 15.91
C ALA A 148 17.43 -11.98 15.94
N CYS A 149 17.91 -10.88 16.54
CA CYS A 149 19.31 -10.66 16.88
C CYS A 149 19.50 -10.58 18.41
N ALA A 150 20.68 -10.28 18.90
CA ALA A 150 20.97 -10.32 20.34
C ALA A 150 20.14 -9.33 21.15
N ASP A 151 19.85 -8.16 20.59
CA ASP A 151 19.20 -7.01 21.24
C ASP A 151 18.03 -6.44 20.42
N GLY A 152 17.38 -7.26 19.60
CA GLY A 152 16.26 -6.83 18.76
C GLY A 152 16.01 -7.77 17.60
N ARG A 153 15.74 -7.17 16.43
CA ARG A 153 15.42 -7.88 15.17
C ARG A 153 16.23 -7.29 14.01
N VAL A 154 16.35 -8.05 12.95
CA VAL A 154 16.99 -7.63 11.70
C VAL A 154 16.14 -8.03 10.50
N ALA A 155 15.79 -7.08 9.64
CA ALA A 155 15.22 -7.34 8.34
C ALA A 155 16.37 -7.54 7.34
N VAL A 156 16.28 -8.58 6.56
CA VAL A 156 17.26 -8.96 5.52
C VAL A 156 16.54 -9.05 4.19
N ALA A 157 17.11 -8.45 3.14
CA ALA A 157 16.52 -8.41 1.80
C ALA A 157 17.56 -8.77 0.71
N ALA A 158 18.35 -9.81 0.94
CA ALA A 158 19.43 -10.27 0.06
C ALA A 158 18.88 -11.28 -0.97
N LEU A 159 18.11 -10.81 -1.95
CA LEU A 159 17.54 -11.63 -3.03
C LEU A 159 18.43 -11.66 -4.26
N GLU A 160 19.03 -10.54 -4.61
CA GLU A 160 19.89 -10.42 -5.78
C GLU A 160 21.15 -11.27 -5.59
N PRO A 161 21.68 -11.89 -6.69
CA PRO A 161 22.78 -12.83 -6.58
C PRO A 161 24.02 -12.31 -5.85
N HIS A 162 24.38 -11.03 -6.03
CA HIS A 162 25.54 -10.44 -5.35
C HIS A 162 25.30 -10.21 -3.86
N PHE A 163 24.10 -9.79 -3.43
CA PHE A 163 23.73 -9.66 -2.03
C PHE A 163 23.62 -11.04 -1.35
N ALA A 164 23.03 -12.01 -2.05
CA ALA A 164 22.96 -13.39 -1.56
C ALA A 164 24.37 -13.97 -1.35
N ALA A 165 25.29 -13.77 -2.30
CA ALA A 165 26.68 -14.22 -2.18
C ALA A 165 27.42 -13.53 -1.01
N ALA A 166 27.26 -12.21 -0.85
CA ALA A 166 27.84 -11.46 0.26
C ALA A 166 27.29 -11.95 1.61
N LEU A 167 25.97 -12.18 1.72
CA LEU A 167 25.35 -12.75 2.93
C LEU A 167 25.85 -14.17 3.22
N ALA A 168 25.99 -15.01 2.19
CA ALA A 168 26.54 -16.35 2.35
C ALA A 168 27.97 -16.29 2.89
N THR A 169 28.79 -15.38 2.39
CA THR A 169 30.18 -15.18 2.81
C THR A 169 30.26 -14.77 4.28
N VAL A 170 29.55 -13.71 4.70
CA VAL A 170 29.64 -13.22 6.09
C VAL A 170 29.01 -14.17 7.11
N ALA A 171 28.03 -14.96 6.70
CA ALA A 171 27.37 -15.95 7.56
C ALA A 171 27.98 -17.37 7.43
N GLU A 172 29.06 -17.52 6.65
CA GLU A 172 29.76 -18.79 6.39
C GLU A 172 28.83 -19.91 5.92
N LEU A 173 27.87 -19.56 5.04
CA LEU A 173 26.93 -20.51 4.49
C LEU A 173 27.53 -21.28 3.31
N LYS A 174 27.22 -22.55 3.22
CA LYS A 174 27.56 -23.39 2.06
C LYS A 174 26.38 -23.41 1.10
N ILE A 175 26.33 -22.45 0.18
CA ILE A 175 25.33 -22.32 -0.86
C ILE A 175 25.95 -22.80 -2.17
N HIS A 176 25.39 -23.83 -2.78
CA HIS A 176 25.85 -24.40 -4.05
C HIS A 176 24.84 -24.11 -5.18
N HIS A 177 23.56 -24.05 -4.84
CA HIS A 177 22.46 -23.82 -5.78
C HIS A 177 21.49 -22.79 -5.23
N THR A 178 20.76 -22.10 -6.10
CA THR A 178 19.72 -21.13 -5.70
C THR A 178 18.65 -21.76 -4.81
N SER A 179 18.35 -23.04 -5.01
CA SER A 179 17.41 -23.80 -4.17
C SER A 179 17.83 -23.90 -2.70
N ASP A 180 19.12 -23.78 -2.39
CA ASP A 180 19.63 -23.87 -1.01
C ASP A 180 19.13 -22.71 -0.14
N TRP A 181 18.73 -21.59 -0.76
CA TRP A 181 18.11 -20.47 -0.05
C TRP A 181 16.70 -20.77 0.47
N PHE A 182 16.05 -21.80 -0.06
CA PHE A 182 14.67 -22.17 0.30
C PHE A 182 14.57 -23.31 1.32
N VAL A 183 15.72 -23.88 1.73
CA VAL A 183 15.72 -25.01 2.67
C VAL A 183 15.75 -24.53 4.13
N GLU A 184 15.10 -25.29 4.99
CA GLU A 184 15.00 -25.01 6.42
C GLU A 184 16.37 -24.95 7.11
N ALA A 185 17.35 -25.74 6.64
CA ALA A 185 18.70 -25.76 7.18
C ALA A 185 19.38 -24.39 7.05
N THR A 186 19.28 -23.74 5.90
CA THR A 186 19.83 -22.40 5.65
C THR A 186 19.16 -21.35 6.53
N ARG A 187 17.83 -21.42 6.66
CA ARG A 187 17.07 -20.53 7.56
C ARG A 187 17.56 -20.67 9.01
N LYS A 188 17.75 -21.90 9.49
CA LYS A 188 18.26 -22.17 10.84
C LYS A 188 19.70 -21.69 11.04
N GLN A 189 20.56 -21.80 10.02
CA GLN A 189 21.93 -21.27 10.10
C GLN A 189 21.93 -19.75 10.20
N LEU A 190 21.18 -19.05 9.36
CA LEU A 190 21.04 -17.59 9.43
C LEU A 190 20.43 -17.14 10.76
N ALA A 191 19.39 -17.81 11.26
CA ALA A 191 18.80 -17.50 12.55
C ALA A 191 19.83 -17.59 13.69
N ARG A 192 20.69 -18.62 13.67
CA ARG A 192 21.79 -18.76 14.64
C ARG A 192 22.87 -17.71 14.48
N TYR A 193 23.21 -17.37 13.25
CA TYR A 193 24.18 -16.31 12.93
C TYR A 193 23.72 -14.97 13.49
N PHE A 194 22.51 -14.51 13.11
CA PHE A 194 21.97 -13.23 13.56
C PHE A 194 21.74 -13.17 15.08
N LYS A 195 21.28 -14.26 15.71
CA LYS A 195 21.00 -14.30 17.15
C LYS A 195 22.21 -13.97 18.03
N ARG A 196 23.44 -14.17 17.54
CA ARG A 196 24.68 -13.91 18.27
C ARG A 196 25.17 -12.46 18.15
N LEU A 197 24.64 -11.68 17.21
CA LEU A 197 25.13 -10.36 16.87
C LEU A 197 24.17 -9.29 17.39
N SER A 198 24.71 -8.20 17.90
CA SER A 198 23.95 -7.02 18.26
C SER A 198 23.56 -6.21 17.01
N ARG A 199 22.56 -5.34 17.15
CA ARG A 199 22.15 -4.41 16.10
C ARG A 199 23.31 -3.55 15.61
N ALA A 200 24.16 -3.09 16.51
CA ALA A 200 25.35 -2.27 16.17
C ALA A 200 26.36 -3.08 15.34
N GLN A 201 26.64 -4.33 15.73
CA GLN A 201 27.52 -5.21 14.95
C GLN A 201 26.95 -5.50 13.57
N LEU A 202 25.65 -5.77 13.49
CA LEU A 202 24.97 -6.02 12.21
C LEU A 202 24.98 -4.80 11.29
N ALA A 203 24.80 -3.59 11.82
CA ALA A 203 24.92 -2.34 11.04
C ALA A 203 26.35 -2.16 10.47
N THR A 204 27.38 -2.46 11.26
CA THR A 204 28.78 -2.43 10.80
C THR A 204 29.04 -3.46 9.70
N ILE A 205 28.59 -4.69 9.88
CA ILE A 205 28.73 -5.77 8.89
C ILE A 205 28.00 -5.40 7.59
N ALA A 206 26.77 -4.87 7.70
CA ALA A 206 26.00 -4.45 6.55
C ALA A 206 26.72 -3.38 5.72
N ALA A 207 27.24 -2.33 6.37
CA ALA A 207 27.99 -1.28 5.71
C ALA A 207 29.30 -1.75 5.07
N ALA A 208 30.02 -2.66 5.73
CA ALA A 208 31.29 -3.18 5.23
C ALA A 208 31.14 -4.14 4.04
N ASN A 209 29.99 -4.76 3.86
CA ASN A 209 29.76 -5.81 2.86
C ASN A 209 28.62 -5.47 1.88
N ASP A 210 28.16 -4.21 1.86
CA ASP A 210 27.05 -3.75 1.02
C ASP A 210 25.81 -4.65 1.11
N LEU A 211 25.39 -5.00 2.35
CA LEU A 211 24.26 -5.88 2.58
C LEU A 211 22.97 -5.11 2.84
N PRO A 212 21.87 -5.42 2.17
CA PRO A 212 20.57 -4.78 2.39
C PRO A 212 19.93 -5.35 3.69
N ILE A 213 20.43 -4.87 4.81
CA ILE A 213 20.00 -5.27 6.17
C ILE A 213 19.59 -4.00 6.93
N HIS A 214 18.46 -4.09 7.66
CA HIS A 214 18.02 -3.03 8.57
C HIS A 214 17.72 -3.60 9.95
N THR A 215 18.30 -3.01 11.01
CA THR A 215 18.11 -3.46 12.39
C THR A 215 16.96 -2.71 13.06
N MET A 216 16.20 -3.40 13.89
CA MET A 216 15.01 -2.89 14.60
C MET A 216 15.07 -3.29 16.09
N PRO A 217 14.46 -2.48 16.97
CA PRO A 217 14.26 -2.83 18.38
C PRO A 217 13.53 -4.15 18.57
#